data_4c91aeaf615ede945916f663c2ef015f
#
_entry.id   4c91aeaf615ede945916f663c2ef015f
#
_cell.length_a   1.000
_cell.length_b   1.000
_cell.length_c   1.000
_cell.angle_alpha   90.00
_cell.angle_beta   90.00
_cell.angle_gamma   90.00
#
_symmetry.space_group_name_H-M   'P 1'
#
loop_
_entity.id
_entity.type
_entity.pdbx_description
1 polymer ?
#
loop_
_entity_poly.entity_id
_entity_poly.type
_entity_poly.pdbx_seq_one_letter_code
_entity_poly.pdbx_strand_id
1 'polypeptide(L)'
;MLYLFGTGSFRNELKAVKVGYTTNKEERETAYLLHNPFGEFLCWRDGDRKLELKLHLRLKDFKMDILDEWFYYEDPVLGIFCHREDDIDSWLWENRTDVFFSGFLPNPGTLKREIYNDLYEKYTGQKAYVPGIKALSEYEDYRSISD
;
A
#
# COMPACT_ATOMS: atom_id res chain seq x y z
N MET A 1 -4.45 9.92 -8.31
CA MET A 1 -5.69 9.73 -7.54
C MET A 1 -5.75 8.32 -7.00
N LEU A 2 -6.17 8.18 -5.78
CA LEU A 2 -6.33 6.87 -5.15
C LEU A 2 -7.78 6.42 -5.21
N TYR A 3 -7.98 5.12 -5.25
CA TYR A 3 -9.31 4.53 -5.27
C TYR A 3 -9.41 3.33 -4.35
N LEU A 4 -10.61 3.11 -3.86
CA LEU A 4 -11.01 1.90 -3.15
C LEU A 4 -12.03 1.17 -4.01
N PHE A 5 -11.63 0.04 -4.56
CA PHE A 5 -12.46 -0.77 -5.44
C PHE A 5 -12.88 -2.03 -4.70
N GLY A 6 -14.18 -2.29 -4.67
CA GLY A 6 -14.74 -3.44 -3.97
C GLY A 6 -15.32 -4.48 -4.89
N THR A 7 -15.22 -5.74 -4.49
CA THR A 7 -15.82 -6.86 -5.20
C THR A 7 -16.45 -7.86 -4.23
N GLY A 8 -17.49 -8.56 -4.68
CA GLY A 8 -18.17 -9.57 -3.89
C GLY A 8 -19.13 -10.38 -4.73
N SER A 9 -19.85 -11.30 -4.11
CA SER A 9 -20.81 -12.16 -4.77
C SER A 9 -22.08 -11.41 -5.19
N PHE A 10 -22.47 -10.42 -4.41
CA PHE A 10 -23.65 -9.60 -4.63
C PHE A 10 -23.36 -8.16 -4.26
N ARG A 11 -24.17 -7.25 -4.82
CA ARG A 11 -24.01 -5.80 -4.66
C ARG A 11 -23.87 -5.31 -3.22
N ASN A 12 -24.50 -5.99 -2.27
CA ASN A 12 -24.50 -5.60 -0.85
C ASN A 12 -23.55 -6.43 0.01
N GLU A 13 -22.79 -7.35 -0.60
CA GLU A 13 -21.90 -8.24 0.13
C GLU A 13 -20.46 -8.09 -0.37
N LEU A 14 -19.88 -6.95 -0.09
CA LEU A 14 -18.48 -6.73 -0.41
C LEU A 14 -17.60 -7.67 0.42
N LYS A 15 -16.78 -8.45 -0.24
CA LYS A 15 -15.87 -9.41 0.40
C LYS A 15 -14.44 -8.89 0.44
N ALA A 16 -14.03 -8.22 -0.62
CA ALA A 16 -12.66 -7.76 -0.78
C ALA A 16 -12.62 -6.37 -1.41
N VAL A 17 -11.60 -5.62 -1.05
CA VAL A 17 -11.35 -4.30 -1.62
C VAL A 17 -9.91 -4.19 -2.04
N LYS A 18 -9.68 -3.38 -3.06
CA LYS A 18 -8.35 -3.04 -3.55
C LYS A 18 -8.11 -1.55 -3.36
N VAL A 19 -6.97 -1.22 -2.77
CA VAL A 19 -6.48 0.16 -2.71
C VAL A 19 -5.45 0.34 -3.83
N GLY A 20 -5.74 1.22 -4.75
CA GLY A 20 -4.87 1.45 -5.90
C GLY A 20 -4.69 2.92 -6.22
N TYR A 21 -3.80 3.16 -7.17
CA TYR A 21 -3.46 4.49 -7.66
C TYR A 21 -3.62 4.54 -9.18
N THR A 22 -4.14 5.64 -9.68
CA THR A 22 -4.20 5.88 -11.13
C THR A 22 -4.02 7.36 -11.45
N THR A 23 -3.43 7.64 -12.60
CA THR A 23 -3.36 8.98 -13.18
C THR A 23 -4.54 9.26 -14.11
N ASN A 24 -5.32 8.24 -14.48
CA ASN A 24 -6.46 8.35 -15.36
C ASN A 24 -7.66 7.60 -14.79
N LYS A 25 -8.53 8.34 -14.10
CA LYS A 25 -9.71 7.80 -13.43
C LYS A 25 -10.66 7.10 -14.41
N GLU A 26 -10.97 7.73 -15.53
CA GLU A 26 -11.94 7.22 -16.51
C GLU A 26 -11.48 5.91 -17.13
N GLU A 27 -10.22 5.83 -17.52
CA GLU A 27 -9.62 4.62 -18.06
C GLU A 27 -9.64 3.49 -17.04
N ARG A 28 -9.32 3.80 -15.79
CA ARG A 28 -9.30 2.80 -14.71
C ARG A 28 -10.70 2.28 -14.42
N GLU A 29 -11.69 3.14 -14.36
CA GLU A 29 -13.09 2.75 -14.18
C GLU A 29 -13.53 1.80 -15.29
N THR A 30 -13.27 2.16 -16.54
CA THR A 30 -13.66 1.35 -17.68
C THR A 30 -12.98 -0.03 -17.64
N ALA A 31 -11.68 -0.07 -17.40
CA ALA A 31 -10.92 -1.31 -17.37
C ALA A 31 -11.41 -2.25 -16.26
N TYR A 32 -11.63 -1.73 -15.07
CA TYR A 32 -12.03 -2.55 -13.93
C TYR A 32 -13.44 -3.07 -14.04
N LEU A 33 -14.38 -2.21 -14.39
CA LEU A 33 -15.79 -2.60 -14.50
C LEU A 33 -16.03 -3.58 -15.64
N LEU A 34 -15.27 -3.49 -16.71
CA LEU A 34 -15.36 -4.44 -17.83
C LEU A 34 -15.02 -5.87 -17.40
N HIS A 35 -14.07 -6.05 -16.49
CA HIS A 35 -13.59 -7.35 -16.05
C HIS A 35 -14.14 -7.81 -14.71
N ASN A 36 -14.88 -6.95 -14.02
CA ASN A 36 -15.40 -7.23 -12.67
C ASN A 36 -16.89 -6.84 -12.58
N PRO A 37 -17.79 -7.68 -13.11
CA PRO A 37 -19.21 -7.33 -13.14
C PRO A 37 -19.86 -7.17 -11.76
N PHE A 38 -19.24 -7.70 -10.71
CA PHE A 38 -19.69 -7.53 -9.32
C PHE A 38 -18.85 -6.52 -8.54
N GLY A 39 -18.02 -5.74 -9.24
CA GLY A 39 -17.16 -4.75 -8.63
C GLY A 39 -17.77 -3.36 -8.68
N GLU A 40 -17.36 -2.53 -7.73
CA GLU A 40 -17.71 -1.11 -7.71
C GLU A 40 -16.61 -0.28 -7.09
N PHE A 41 -16.49 0.96 -7.55
CA PHE A 41 -15.61 1.93 -6.90
C PHE A 41 -16.33 2.54 -5.72
N LEU A 42 -15.85 2.27 -4.52
CA LEU A 42 -16.46 2.75 -3.28
C LEU A 42 -16.11 4.20 -3.01
N CYS A 43 -14.88 4.58 -3.28
CA CYS A 43 -14.38 5.90 -2.94
C CYS A 43 -13.18 6.27 -3.82
N TRP A 44 -13.08 7.55 -4.13
CA TRP A 44 -11.93 8.17 -4.77
C TRP A 44 -11.39 9.27 -3.86
N ARG A 45 -10.08 9.44 -3.82
CA ARG A 45 -9.47 10.53 -3.09
C ARG A 45 -8.20 11.00 -3.76
N ASP A 46 -7.82 12.24 -3.50
CA ASP A 46 -6.53 12.75 -3.94
C ASP A 46 -5.41 12.07 -3.17
N GLY A 47 -4.31 11.87 -3.84
CA GLY A 47 -3.14 11.28 -3.25
C GLY A 47 -2.18 10.76 -4.33
N ASP A 48 -1.00 10.38 -3.86
CA ASP A 48 0.07 9.85 -4.69
C ASP A 48 0.41 8.42 -4.29
N ARG A 49 1.45 7.87 -4.90
CA ARG A 49 1.91 6.52 -4.58
C ARG A 49 2.44 6.40 -3.16
N LYS A 50 2.93 7.48 -2.56
CA LYS A 50 3.36 7.45 -1.16
C LYS A 50 2.17 7.23 -0.24
N LEU A 51 1.07 7.91 -0.51
CA LEU A 51 -0.16 7.72 0.26
C LEU A 51 -0.76 6.33 0.03
N GLU A 52 -0.70 5.80 -1.20
CA GLU A 52 -1.11 4.43 -1.47
C GLU A 52 -0.34 3.44 -0.58
N LEU A 53 0.98 3.57 -0.52
CA LEU A 53 1.80 2.71 0.32
C LEU A 53 1.44 2.85 1.80
N LYS A 54 1.26 4.08 2.27
CA LYS A 54 0.88 4.34 3.66
C LYS A 54 -0.45 3.67 4.02
N LEU A 55 -1.41 3.74 3.11
CA LEU A 55 -2.70 3.08 3.30
C LEU A 55 -2.56 1.57 3.32
N HIS A 56 -1.75 0.99 2.44
CA HIS A 56 -1.47 -0.44 2.46
C HIS A 56 -0.86 -0.87 3.80
N LEU A 57 0.08 -0.12 4.31
CA LEU A 57 0.71 -0.40 5.60
C LEU A 57 -0.29 -0.27 6.76
N ARG A 58 -1.15 0.76 6.71
CA ARG A 58 -2.17 0.97 7.75
C ARG A 58 -3.23 -0.12 7.74
N LEU A 59 -3.51 -0.69 6.58
CA LEU A 59 -4.50 -1.74 6.38
C LEU A 59 -3.92 -3.15 6.51
N LYS A 60 -2.68 -3.29 6.96
CA LYS A 60 -1.97 -4.59 6.99
C LYS A 60 -2.74 -5.71 7.68
N ASP A 61 -3.52 -5.38 8.71
CA ASP A 61 -4.28 -6.37 9.47
C ASP A 61 -5.46 -6.96 8.68
N PHE A 62 -5.84 -6.32 7.59
CA PHE A 62 -6.93 -6.75 6.71
C PHE A 62 -6.43 -7.35 5.39
N LYS A 63 -5.12 -7.45 5.21
CA LYS A 63 -4.52 -7.91 3.96
C LYS A 63 -4.89 -9.36 3.67
N MET A 64 -5.22 -9.63 2.41
CA MET A 64 -5.43 -10.99 1.93
C MET A 64 -4.09 -11.68 1.67
N ASP A 65 -3.95 -12.92 2.10
CA ASP A 65 -2.68 -13.65 2.05
C ASP A 65 -2.18 -13.93 0.63
N ILE A 66 -3.09 -14.08 -0.30
CA ILE A 66 -2.77 -14.55 -1.66
C ILE A 66 -2.58 -13.41 -2.64
N LEU A 67 -3.21 -12.26 -2.40
CA LEU A 67 -3.24 -11.14 -3.34
C LEU A 67 -2.66 -9.89 -2.71
N ASP A 68 -1.54 -9.41 -3.25
CA ASP A 68 -0.99 -8.11 -2.90
C ASP A 68 -1.99 -7.02 -3.25
N GLU A 69 -2.07 -5.93 -2.59
CA GLU A 69 -2.99 -4.82 -2.83
C GLU A 69 -4.47 -5.11 -2.53
N TRP A 70 -4.85 -6.34 -2.19
CA TRP A 70 -6.21 -6.71 -1.82
C TRP A 70 -6.35 -6.91 -0.33
N PHE A 71 -7.50 -6.47 0.22
CA PHE A 71 -7.81 -6.50 1.64
C PHE A 71 -9.19 -7.06 1.86
N TYR A 72 -9.39 -7.77 2.97
CA TYR A 72 -10.74 -8.16 3.38
C TYR A 72 -11.55 -6.91 3.70
N TYR A 73 -12.78 -6.85 3.22
CA TYR A 73 -13.66 -5.73 3.52
C TYR A 73 -14.29 -5.93 4.89
N GLU A 74 -13.89 -5.11 5.84
CA GLU A 74 -14.41 -5.05 7.20
C GLU A 74 -14.75 -3.60 7.54
N ASP A 75 -15.56 -3.40 8.58
CA ASP A 75 -16.12 -2.08 8.92
C ASP A 75 -15.09 -0.94 8.98
N PRO A 76 -13.87 -1.13 9.56
CA PRO A 76 -12.94 -0.01 9.63
C PRO A 76 -12.27 0.37 8.30
N VAL A 77 -12.30 -0.49 7.29
CA VAL A 77 -11.48 -0.31 6.07
C VAL A 77 -11.82 0.98 5.33
N LEU A 78 -13.10 1.24 5.13
CA LEU A 78 -13.53 2.46 4.43
C LEU A 78 -13.11 3.71 5.20
N GLY A 79 -13.30 3.71 6.51
CA GLY A 79 -12.89 4.80 7.37
C GLY A 79 -11.39 5.06 7.30
N ILE A 80 -10.58 4.00 7.37
CA ILE A 80 -9.13 4.10 7.28
C ILE A 80 -8.72 4.69 5.93
N PHE A 81 -9.33 4.24 4.84
CA PHE A 81 -9.04 4.79 3.51
C PHE A 81 -9.31 6.29 3.44
N CYS A 82 -10.34 6.76 4.13
CA CYS A 82 -10.73 8.16 4.13
C CYS A 82 -10.02 9.01 5.20
N HIS A 83 -9.16 8.43 6.05
CA HIS A 83 -8.42 9.17 7.07
C HIS A 83 -7.53 10.23 6.43
N ARG A 84 -7.33 11.31 7.17
CA ARG A 84 -6.37 12.33 6.78
C ARG A 84 -4.97 11.73 6.75
N GLU A 85 -4.12 12.24 5.87
CA GLU A 85 -2.77 11.73 5.70
C GLU A 85 -1.94 11.83 7.00
N ASP A 86 -2.08 12.94 7.73
CA ASP A 86 -1.37 13.12 9.00
C ASP A 86 -1.80 12.11 10.08
N ASP A 87 -3.05 11.68 10.10
CA ASP A 87 -3.51 10.64 11.01
C ASP A 87 -2.86 9.29 10.67
N ILE A 88 -2.75 8.98 9.38
CA ILE A 88 -2.07 7.78 8.91
C ILE A 88 -0.58 7.84 9.28
N ASP A 89 0.05 8.97 9.06
CA ASP A 89 1.46 9.20 9.40
C ASP A 89 1.71 9.00 10.91
N SER A 90 0.85 9.55 11.74
CA SER A 90 0.97 9.40 13.19
C SER A 90 0.88 7.94 13.61
N TRP A 91 -0.10 7.23 13.07
CA TRP A 91 -0.25 5.81 13.37
C TRP A 91 0.96 4.99 12.92
N LEU A 92 1.46 5.24 11.70
CA LEU A 92 2.63 4.55 11.16
C LEU A 92 3.87 4.82 12.00
N TRP A 93 4.05 6.05 12.45
CA TRP A 93 5.16 6.40 13.33
C TRP A 93 5.10 5.65 14.65
N GLU A 94 3.94 5.62 15.30
CA GLU A 94 3.74 4.90 16.55
C GLU A 94 3.97 3.39 16.40
N ASN A 95 3.63 2.84 15.26
CA ASN A 95 3.73 1.41 14.96
C ASN A 95 4.92 1.06 14.05
N ARG A 96 5.87 1.96 13.91
CA ARG A 96 6.95 1.83 12.92
C ARG A 96 7.74 0.52 13.00
N THR A 97 8.04 0.06 14.19
CA THR A 97 8.78 -1.18 14.38
C THR A 97 7.98 -2.38 13.90
N ASP A 98 6.75 -2.48 14.33
CA ASP A 98 5.86 -3.56 13.91
C ASP A 98 5.63 -3.55 12.40
N VAL A 99 5.33 -2.38 11.85
CA VAL A 99 5.08 -2.22 10.42
C VAL A 99 6.27 -2.68 9.58
N PHE A 100 7.49 -2.24 9.93
CA PHE A 100 8.66 -2.53 9.12
C PHE A 100 9.29 -3.90 9.37
N PHE A 101 9.02 -4.52 10.50
CA PHE A 101 9.55 -5.84 10.80
C PHE A 101 8.51 -6.96 10.73
N SER A 102 7.27 -6.64 10.39
CA SER A 102 6.21 -7.64 10.20
C SER A 102 6.28 -8.40 8.88
N GLY A 103 7.19 -8.02 7.99
CA GLY A 103 7.28 -8.62 6.65
C GLY A 103 6.23 -8.14 5.67
N PHE A 104 5.43 -7.15 6.03
CA PHE A 104 4.36 -6.63 5.17
C PHE A 104 4.84 -5.61 4.15
N LEU A 105 6.07 -5.15 4.23
CA LEU A 105 6.57 -4.17 3.28
C LEU A 105 6.41 -4.67 1.85
N PRO A 106 5.83 -3.86 0.95
CA PRO A 106 5.80 -4.20 -0.46
C PRO A 106 7.20 -4.40 -0.98
N ASN A 107 7.35 -5.27 -1.96
CA ASN A 107 8.63 -5.45 -2.61
C ASN A 107 9.14 -4.11 -3.14
N PRO A 108 10.35 -3.67 -2.77
CA PRO A 108 10.90 -2.41 -3.27
C PRO A 108 10.92 -2.29 -4.79
N GLY A 109 10.87 -3.41 -5.51
CA GLY A 109 10.78 -3.42 -6.96
C GLY A 109 9.45 -2.96 -7.53
N THR A 110 8.38 -2.93 -6.75
CA THR A 110 7.05 -2.48 -7.19
C THR A 110 6.82 -0.99 -6.98
N LEU A 111 7.69 -0.34 -6.21
CA LEU A 111 7.64 1.09 -5.96
C LEU A 111 8.93 1.73 -6.41
N LYS A 112 8.85 3.00 -6.75
CA LYS A 112 10.10 3.76 -6.93
C LYS A 112 10.89 3.65 -5.64
N ARG A 113 12.13 3.27 -5.78
CA ARG A 113 13.04 3.05 -4.65
C ARG A 113 13.14 4.27 -3.73
N GLU A 114 13.07 5.46 -4.30
CA GLU A 114 13.08 6.71 -3.55
C GLU A 114 11.92 6.82 -2.57
N ILE A 115 10.72 6.41 -2.99
CA ILE A 115 9.54 6.44 -2.13
C ILE A 115 9.71 5.45 -0.97
N TYR A 116 10.18 4.26 -1.28
CA TYR A 116 10.45 3.24 -0.26
C TYR A 116 11.47 3.74 0.76
N ASN A 117 12.57 4.31 0.30
CA ASN A 117 13.63 4.79 1.17
C ASN A 117 13.18 5.94 2.05
N ASP A 118 12.44 6.90 1.51
CA ASP A 118 11.86 8.00 2.28
C ASP A 118 10.99 7.47 3.43
N LEU A 119 10.15 6.51 3.14
CA LEU A 119 9.28 5.93 4.15
C LEU A 119 10.07 5.12 5.18
N TYR A 120 11.03 4.36 4.71
CA TYR A 120 11.90 3.59 5.60
C TYR A 120 12.63 4.50 6.59
N GLU A 121 13.29 5.56 6.10
CA GLU A 121 14.00 6.51 6.95
C GLU A 121 13.06 7.21 7.91
N LYS A 122 11.89 7.61 7.43
CA LYS A 122 10.90 8.31 8.24
C LYS A 122 10.39 7.45 9.40
N TYR A 123 10.08 6.18 9.14
CA TYR A 123 9.41 5.34 10.13
C TYR A 123 10.34 4.44 10.94
N THR A 124 11.55 4.20 10.48
CA THR A 124 12.52 3.43 11.28
C THR A 124 13.52 4.32 11.99
N GLY A 125 13.67 5.57 11.57
CA GLY A 125 14.71 6.46 12.05
C GLY A 125 16.11 6.10 11.57
N GLN A 126 16.24 5.09 10.71
CA GLN A 126 17.51 4.63 10.15
C GLN A 126 17.61 5.00 8.69
N LYS A 127 18.81 5.32 8.26
CA LYS A 127 19.04 5.64 6.86
C LYS A 127 18.89 4.37 6.02
N ALA A 128 18.02 4.42 5.03
CA ALA A 128 17.86 3.32 4.11
C ALA A 128 19.12 3.19 3.25
N TYR A 129 19.66 1.99 3.16
CA TYR A 129 20.68 1.71 2.16
C TYR A 129 20.00 1.54 0.82
N VAL A 130 20.32 2.44 -0.09
CA VAL A 130 19.98 2.27 -1.49
C VAL A 130 21.18 1.70 -2.17
N PRO A 131 21.20 0.41 -2.52
CA PRO A 131 22.11 -0.01 -3.54
C PRO A 131 21.68 0.78 -4.77
N GLY A 132 22.50 1.66 -5.26
CA GLY A 132 22.36 2.11 -6.62
C GLY A 132 22.10 0.87 -7.46
N ILE A 133 21.68 1.05 -8.67
CA ILE A 133 21.58 0.01 -9.70
C ILE A 133 22.84 -0.85 -9.78
N LYS A 134 23.84 -0.44 -9.03
CA LYS A 134 25.00 -1.25 -8.76
C LYS A 134 24.54 -2.43 -7.93
N ALA A 135 24.45 -3.39 -8.51
CA ALA A 135 24.75 -4.67 -8.00
C ALA A 135 24.07 -5.00 -6.69
N LEU A 136 23.16 -5.88 -6.81
CA LEU A 136 22.78 -6.80 -5.73
C LEU A 136 24.02 -7.16 -4.86
N SER A 137 25.20 -7.26 -5.45
CA SER A 137 26.42 -7.54 -4.72
C SER A 137 26.76 -6.49 -3.66
N GLU A 138 26.62 -5.19 -3.95
CA GLU A 138 26.86 -4.14 -2.97
C GLU A 138 25.81 -4.17 -1.86
N TYR A 139 24.57 -4.47 -2.20
CA TYR A 139 23.50 -4.62 -1.23
C TYR A 139 23.73 -5.83 -0.32
N GLU A 140 24.16 -6.93 -0.87
CA GLU A 140 24.52 -8.13 -0.11
C GLU A 140 25.70 -7.87 0.81
N ASP A 141 26.74 -7.18 0.34
CA ASP A 141 27.87 -6.78 1.14
C ASP A 141 27.46 -5.87 2.30
N TYR A 142 26.61 -4.89 2.02
CA TYR A 142 26.06 -4.03 3.06
C TYR A 142 25.25 -4.83 4.09
N ARG A 143 24.43 -5.75 3.63
CA ARG A 143 23.63 -6.61 4.50
C ARG A 143 24.49 -7.48 5.41
N SER A 144 25.54 -8.04 4.87
CA SER A 144 26.49 -8.85 5.62
C SER A 144 27.20 -8.06 6.71
N ILE A 145 27.49 -6.79 6.44
CA ILE A 145 28.14 -5.90 7.41
C ILE A 145 27.14 -5.44 8.48
N SER A 146 25.88 -5.27 8.12
CA SER A 146 24.83 -4.78 9.02
C SER A 146 24.32 -5.85 9.98
N ASP A 147 24.45 -7.08 9.61
CA ASP A 147 24.08 -8.22 10.42
C ASP A 147 25.19 -8.50 11.45
#